data_d8b5d3df3cc6cebc416fb0e4f6d2a074
#
_entry.id   d8b5d3df3cc6cebc416fb0e4f6d2a074
#
_cell.length_a   1.000
_cell.length_b   1.000
_cell.length_c   1.000
_cell.angle_alpha   90.00
_cell.angle_beta   90.00
_cell.angle_gamma   90.00
#
_symmetry.space_group_name_H-M   'P 1'
#
loop_
_entity.id
_entity.type
_entity.pdbx_description
1 polymer ?
#
loop_
_entity_poly.entity_id
_entity_poly.type
_entity_poly.pdbx_seq_one_letter_code
_entity_poly.pdbx_strand_id
1 'polypeptide(L)'
;MTRVPLTVICQVLQIARRTAYYVSRARPGGRYHRKADPMVLEQIRAVTNSRATYGYRRVWAMVNRTFRAGYNRKRIRRVMQLYGLMLAPRVHRRHGRPHLGRIEQPASNQRWCSDVFLIPCWSGEVLSAAFVIDCHDREVFAWTASPRPLTGADIRTLMDKALWARFGERMLKVPHAIQWLSDNGPQYTATASVLYAHELGLVPITTPSYSPQSNGLAEAFVKTFKRDYVDGAELRDAETVLAQLSGWFDDYNTRAPHSALGMRSSDEYRAEQLTLSSSR
;
A
#
# COMPACT_ATOMS: atom_id res chain seq x y z
N MET A 1 45.61 -38.15 -16.13
CA MET A 1 44.33 -37.42 -16.09
C MET A 1 44.06 -36.82 -17.48
N THR A 2 43.09 -37.34 -18.19
CA THR A 2 42.69 -36.88 -19.53
C THR A 2 41.98 -35.53 -19.43
N ARG A 3 42.58 -34.45 -19.93
CA ARG A 3 41.95 -33.12 -19.96
C ARG A 3 40.81 -33.11 -20.99
N VAL A 4 39.59 -32.92 -20.55
CA VAL A 4 38.42 -32.74 -21.43
C VAL A 4 38.55 -31.42 -22.18
N PRO A 5 38.44 -31.40 -23.55
CA PRO A 5 38.49 -30.18 -24.31
C PRO A 5 37.38 -29.18 -23.90
N LEU A 6 37.71 -27.90 -23.82
CA LEU A 6 36.77 -26.84 -23.42
C LEU A 6 35.51 -26.78 -24.31
N THR A 7 35.65 -27.17 -25.59
CA THR A 7 34.52 -27.28 -26.53
C THR A 7 33.50 -28.29 -26.09
N VAL A 8 33.95 -29.45 -25.59
CA VAL A 8 33.03 -30.50 -25.08
C VAL A 8 32.33 -30.04 -23.78
N ILE A 9 33.10 -29.38 -22.90
CA ILE A 9 32.54 -28.81 -21.67
C ILE A 9 31.44 -27.78 -21.99
N CYS A 10 31.69 -26.87 -22.93
CA CYS A 10 30.72 -25.85 -23.34
C CYS A 10 29.48 -26.44 -24.01
N GLN A 11 29.62 -27.53 -24.78
CA GLN A 11 28.49 -28.25 -25.36
C GLN A 11 27.61 -28.94 -24.30
N VAL A 12 28.26 -29.64 -23.36
CA VAL A 12 27.53 -30.32 -22.25
C VAL A 12 26.80 -29.33 -21.36
N LEU A 13 27.42 -28.19 -21.06
CA LEU A 13 26.84 -27.15 -20.21
C LEU A 13 25.92 -26.17 -20.96
N GLN A 14 25.74 -26.33 -22.27
CA GLN A 14 24.97 -25.43 -23.16
C GLN A 14 25.35 -23.95 -23.00
N ILE A 15 26.61 -23.64 -22.83
CA ILE A 15 27.15 -22.29 -22.73
C ILE A 15 28.01 -21.93 -23.95
N ALA A 16 27.93 -20.67 -24.37
CA ALA A 16 28.79 -20.19 -25.45
C ALA A 16 30.27 -20.24 -25.02
N ARG A 17 31.21 -20.63 -25.93
CA ARG A 17 32.64 -20.62 -25.63
C ARG A 17 33.13 -19.28 -25.08
N ARG A 18 32.59 -18.15 -25.56
CA ARG A 18 32.87 -16.81 -25.03
C ARG A 18 32.59 -16.69 -23.55
N THR A 19 31.56 -17.35 -23.04
CA THR A 19 31.18 -17.34 -21.62
C THR A 19 32.23 -18.04 -20.76
N ALA A 20 32.83 -19.12 -21.27
CA ALA A 20 33.87 -19.87 -20.56
C ALA A 20 35.19 -19.08 -20.41
N TYR A 21 35.45 -18.13 -21.30
CA TYR A 21 36.60 -17.21 -21.23
C TYR A 21 36.25 -15.89 -20.52
N TYR A 22 34.98 -15.72 -20.08
CA TYR A 22 34.59 -14.50 -19.40
C TYR A 22 35.17 -14.45 -17.98
N VAL A 23 36.32 -13.82 -17.89
CA VAL A 23 36.87 -13.41 -16.58
C VAL A 23 36.11 -12.15 -16.17
N SER A 24 35.31 -12.26 -15.12
CA SER A 24 34.71 -11.09 -14.48
C SER A 24 35.85 -10.18 -14.03
N ARG A 25 36.13 -9.13 -14.79
CA ARG A 25 37.03 -8.07 -14.30
C ARG A 25 36.36 -7.52 -13.05
N ALA A 26 36.96 -7.76 -11.88
CA ALA A 26 36.57 -7.11 -10.67
C ALA A 26 36.50 -5.60 -10.98
N ARG A 27 35.28 -5.04 -10.98
CA ARG A 27 35.14 -3.59 -11.13
C ARG A 27 35.91 -2.99 -9.96
N PRO A 28 36.81 -2.00 -10.21
CA PRO A 28 37.50 -1.34 -9.11
C PRO A 28 36.48 -0.99 -8.04
N GLY A 29 36.76 -1.37 -6.81
CA GLY A 29 35.80 -1.33 -5.69
C GLY A 29 35.25 0.07 -5.48
N GLY A 30 34.06 0.31 -5.99
CA GLY A 30 33.35 1.58 -5.88
C GLY A 30 32.14 1.62 -6.81
N ARG A 31 31.09 2.26 -6.33
CA ARG A 31 29.92 2.53 -7.17
C ARG A 31 30.25 3.67 -8.11
N TYR A 32 30.07 3.49 -9.41
CA TYR A 32 30.37 4.54 -10.40
C TYR A 32 29.46 5.75 -10.26
N HIS A 33 30.01 6.95 -10.46
CA HIS A 33 29.31 8.22 -10.51
C HIS A 33 29.06 8.65 -11.96
N ARG A 34 27.93 9.30 -12.21
CA ARG A 34 27.62 9.93 -13.50
C ARG A 34 27.56 11.44 -13.33
N LYS A 35 27.94 12.22 -14.35
CA LYS A 35 27.88 13.70 -14.33
C LYS A 35 26.51 14.26 -13.91
N ALA A 36 25.43 13.59 -14.30
CA ALA A 36 24.06 14.00 -13.96
C ALA A 36 23.53 13.44 -12.61
N ASP A 37 24.36 12.77 -11.79
CA ASP A 37 23.92 12.25 -10.48
C ASP A 37 23.62 13.33 -9.44
N PRO A 38 24.32 14.49 -9.39
CA PRO A 38 23.96 15.57 -8.46
C PRO A 38 22.52 16.04 -8.64
N MET A 39 22.06 16.31 -9.86
CA MET A 39 20.67 16.70 -10.15
C MET A 39 19.68 15.62 -9.72
N VAL A 40 19.98 14.35 -9.98
CA VAL A 40 19.11 13.23 -9.56
C VAL A 40 19.06 13.13 -8.03
N LEU A 41 20.18 13.40 -7.35
CA LEU A 41 20.24 13.40 -5.88
C LEU A 41 19.37 14.49 -5.29
N GLU A 42 19.38 15.70 -5.84
CA GLU A 42 18.51 16.80 -5.39
C GLU A 42 17.03 16.43 -5.50
N GLN A 43 16.63 15.85 -6.62
CA GLN A 43 15.25 15.37 -6.81
C GLN A 43 14.88 14.24 -5.85
N ILE A 44 15.81 13.32 -5.58
CA ILE A 44 15.61 12.27 -4.56
C ILE A 44 15.45 12.90 -3.17
N ARG A 45 16.31 13.86 -2.80
CA ARG A 45 16.25 14.55 -1.50
C ARG A 45 14.94 15.32 -1.34
N ALA A 46 14.47 15.99 -2.38
CA ALA A 46 13.17 16.68 -2.35
C ALA A 46 12.03 15.73 -1.97
N VAL A 47 12.05 14.49 -2.47
CA VAL A 47 11.07 13.46 -2.12
C VAL A 47 11.34 12.88 -0.73
N THR A 48 12.58 12.51 -0.40
CA THR A 48 12.88 11.83 0.88
C THR A 48 12.76 12.75 2.09
N ASN A 49 12.96 14.07 1.94
CA ASN A 49 12.76 15.04 3.02
C ASN A 49 11.29 15.11 3.46
N SER A 50 10.35 14.99 2.53
CA SER A 50 8.91 14.96 2.84
C SER A 50 8.36 13.54 3.08
N ARG A 51 9.11 12.51 2.70
CA ARG A 51 8.68 11.10 2.70
C ARG A 51 9.82 10.19 3.18
N ALA A 52 10.29 10.40 4.39
CA ALA A 52 11.44 9.68 4.97
C ALA A 52 11.25 8.16 5.04
N THR A 53 10.00 7.68 5.08
CA THR A 53 9.65 6.26 5.14
C THR A 53 9.63 5.55 3.78
N TYR A 54 9.86 6.30 2.67
CA TYR A 54 9.76 5.73 1.33
C TYR A 54 11.05 4.99 0.92
N GLY A 55 10.91 3.70 0.63
CA GLY A 55 11.98 2.93 -0.01
C GLY A 55 12.17 3.33 -1.48
N TYR A 56 13.31 2.96 -2.06
CA TYR A 56 13.72 3.37 -3.41
C TYR A 56 12.68 3.17 -4.52
N ARG A 57 11.76 2.19 -4.39
CA ARG A 57 10.70 1.96 -5.38
C ARG A 57 9.67 3.08 -5.36
N ARG A 58 9.25 3.50 -4.17
CA ARG A 58 8.29 4.61 -4.00
C ARG A 58 8.96 5.95 -4.32
N VAL A 59 10.22 6.14 -3.91
CA VAL A 59 11.01 7.32 -4.28
C VAL A 59 11.16 7.43 -5.80
N TRP A 60 11.44 6.32 -6.50
CA TRP A 60 11.50 6.28 -7.95
C TRP A 60 10.21 6.74 -8.61
N ALA A 61 9.07 6.24 -8.14
CA ALA A 61 7.76 6.62 -8.66
C ALA A 61 7.50 8.12 -8.44
N MET A 62 7.73 8.61 -7.22
CA MET A 62 7.53 10.02 -6.86
C MET A 62 8.46 10.96 -7.64
N VAL A 63 9.75 10.66 -7.77
CA VAL A 63 10.69 11.47 -8.55
C VAL A 63 10.24 11.58 -10.00
N ASN A 64 9.91 10.46 -10.64
CA ASN A 64 9.47 10.48 -12.03
C ASN A 64 8.16 11.25 -12.22
N ARG A 65 7.21 11.14 -11.28
CA ARG A 65 5.94 11.86 -11.30
C ARG A 65 6.13 13.37 -11.07
N THR A 66 6.81 13.74 -9.99
CA THR A 66 6.97 15.14 -9.59
C THR A 66 7.81 15.94 -10.58
N PHE A 67 8.89 15.36 -11.08
CA PHE A 67 9.83 16.05 -11.98
C PHE A 67 9.64 15.67 -13.46
N ARG A 68 8.58 14.91 -13.79
CA ARG A 68 8.32 14.40 -15.16
C ARG A 68 9.55 13.74 -15.77
N ALA A 69 10.33 13.02 -14.94
CA ALA A 69 11.59 12.39 -15.34
C ALA A 69 11.35 10.94 -15.78
N GLY A 70 12.15 10.45 -16.72
CA GLY A 70 12.13 9.06 -17.19
C GLY A 70 13.24 8.20 -16.58
N TYR A 71 13.52 8.34 -15.29
CA TYR A 71 14.60 7.59 -14.66
C TYR A 71 14.28 6.12 -14.51
N ASN A 72 15.26 5.26 -14.81
CA ASN A 72 15.16 3.85 -14.50
C ASN A 72 15.30 3.64 -12.99
N ARG A 73 14.50 2.70 -12.45
CA ARG A 73 14.50 2.32 -11.03
C ARG A 73 15.90 1.93 -10.51
N LYS A 74 16.73 1.29 -11.36
CA LYS A 74 18.12 0.93 -11.01
C LYS A 74 18.99 2.16 -10.76
N ARG A 75 18.75 3.27 -11.51
CA ARG A 75 19.47 4.54 -11.32
C ARG A 75 19.15 5.17 -9.97
N ILE A 76 17.89 5.31 -9.64
CA ILE A 76 17.45 5.85 -8.34
C ILE A 76 18.02 5.02 -7.19
N ARG A 77 17.89 3.67 -7.27
CA ARG A 77 18.47 2.78 -6.24
C ARG A 77 19.97 3.01 -6.08
N ARG A 78 20.73 3.10 -7.18
CA ARG A 78 22.18 3.32 -7.15
C ARG A 78 22.53 4.65 -6.48
N VAL A 79 21.86 5.75 -6.87
CA VAL A 79 22.11 7.07 -6.27
C VAL A 79 21.74 7.06 -4.78
N MET A 80 20.59 6.54 -4.40
CA MET A 80 20.23 6.40 -2.98
C MET A 80 21.25 5.59 -2.19
N GLN A 81 21.80 4.53 -2.78
CA GLN A 81 22.86 3.72 -2.14
C GLN A 81 24.20 4.48 -2.01
N LEU A 82 24.56 5.31 -3.02
CA LEU A 82 25.79 6.11 -2.99
C LEU A 82 25.78 7.13 -1.83
N TYR A 83 24.62 7.71 -1.60
CA TYR A 83 24.48 8.82 -0.63
C TYR A 83 23.81 8.40 0.68
N GLY A 84 23.73 7.09 1.00
CA GLY A 84 23.25 6.60 2.29
C GLY A 84 21.74 6.80 2.54
N LEU A 85 20.93 7.03 1.49
CA LEU A 85 19.50 7.30 1.57
C LEU A 85 18.64 6.02 1.54
N MET A 86 19.25 4.84 1.65
CA MET A 86 18.51 3.58 1.70
C MET A 86 17.96 3.33 3.11
N LEU A 87 16.70 2.93 3.20
CA LEU A 87 16.14 2.46 4.45
C LEU A 87 16.89 1.21 4.94
N ALA A 88 17.00 1.07 6.26
CA ALA A 88 17.55 -0.12 6.87
C ALA A 88 16.77 -1.39 6.42
N PRO A 89 17.46 -2.49 6.12
CA PRO A 89 16.80 -3.74 5.79
C PRO A 89 15.91 -4.20 6.94
N ARG A 90 14.63 -4.43 6.69
CA ARG A 90 13.78 -5.10 7.67
C ARG A 90 14.01 -6.60 7.58
N VAL A 91 14.48 -7.20 8.67
CA VAL A 91 14.57 -8.64 8.79
C VAL A 91 13.16 -9.19 9.02
N HIS A 92 12.52 -9.67 7.95
CA HIS A 92 11.30 -10.43 8.08
C HIS A 92 11.65 -11.85 8.55
N ARG A 93 11.37 -12.18 9.79
CA ARG A 93 11.29 -13.58 10.17
C ARG A 93 10.12 -14.21 9.42
N ARG A 94 10.42 -15.02 8.43
CA ARG A 94 9.41 -15.84 7.74
C ARG A 94 8.89 -16.88 8.73
N HIS A 95 7.73 -16.65 9.32
CA HIS A 95 6.97 -17.74 9.90
C HIS A 95 6.43 -18.57 8.74
N GLY A 96 6.89 -19.81 8.63
CA GLY A 96 6.68 -20.68 7.47
C GLY A 96 5.27 -21.27 7.36
N ARG A 97 4.24 -20.41 7.31
CA ARG A 97 2.90 -20.87 6.92
C ARG A 97 2.74 -20.67 5.42
N PRO A 98 2.34 -21.70 4.65
CA PRO A 98 2.10 -21.56 3.24
C PRO A 98 0.95 -20.58 3.02
N HIS A 99 1.19 -19.50 2.24
CA HIS A 99 0.14 -18.62 1.76
C HIS A 99 -0.67 -19.36 0.70
N LEU A 100 -1.92 -19.65 0.99
CA LEU A 100 -2.90 -20.21 0.04
C LEU A 100 -3.40 -19.12 -0.92
N GLY A 101 -2.51 -18.59 -1.76
CA GLY A 101 -2.86 -17.66 -2.81
C GLY A 101 -3.15 -16.22 -2.34
N ARG A 102 -3.22 -15.32 -3.29
CA ARG A 102 -3.67 -13.93 -3.13
C ARG A 102 -5.04 -13.79 -3.76
N ILE A 103 -6.05 -13.45 -2.98
CA ILE A 103 -7.37 -13.14 -3.50
C ILE A 103 -7.34 -11.72 -4.07
N GLU A 104 -7.29 -11.59 -5.38
CA GLU A 104 -7.42 -10.32 -6.07
C GLU A 104 -8.86 -10.13 -6.52
N GLN A 105 -9.42 -8.96 -6.28
CA GLN A 105 -10.74 -8.60 -6.82
C GLN A 105 -10.54 -8.05 -8.23
N PRO A 106 -11.28 -8.54 -9.24
CA PRO A 106 -11.08 -8.13 -10.62
C PRO A 106 -11.58 -6.71 -10.94
N ALA A 107 -12.48 -6.17 -10.13
CA ALA A 107 -13.06 -4.84 -10.31
C ALA A 107 -13.32 -4.13 -8.99
N SER A 108 -13.43 -2.80 -9.04
CA SER A 108 -13.86 -1.97 -7.91
C SER A 108 -15.29 -2.31 -7.49
N ASN A 109 -15.61 -2.05 -6.24
CA ASN A 109 -16.94 -2.26 -5.64
C ASN A 109 -17.42 -3.72 -5.64
N GLN A 110 -16.50 -4.69 -5.65
CA GLN A 110 -16.83 -6.10 -5.40
C GLN A 110 -16.58 -6.51 -3.95
N ARG A 111 -15.53 -5.97 -3.34
CA ARG A 111 -15.21 -6.19 -1.93
C ARG A 111 -14.61 -4.94 -1.33
N TRP A 112 -15.23 -4.49 -0.26
CA TRP A 112 -14.73 -3.46 0.63
C TRP A 112 -14.18 -4.09 1.88
N CYS A 113 -13.11 -3.55 2.40
CA CYS A 113 -12.48 -3.99 3.62
C CYS A 113 -12.54 -2.87 4.65
N SER A 114 -12.94 -3.19 5.87
CA SER A 114 -13.00 -2.25 6.99
C SER A 114 -12.28 -2.82 8.20
N ASP A 115 -11.63 -1.93 8.95
CA ASP A 115 -10.95 -2.28 10.19
C ASP A 115 -10.92 -1.05 11.10
N VAL A 116 -10.69 -1.28 12.39
CA VAL A 116 -10.50 -0.24 13.41
C VAL A 116 -9.06 -0.22 13.86
N PHE A 117 -8.46 0.95 13.92
CA PHE A 117 -7.13 1.11 14.47
C PHE A 117 -7.06 2.27 15.47
N LEU A 118 -6.10 2.19 16.37
CA LEU A 118 -5.90 3.14 17.44
C LEU A 118 -4.67 4.00 17.19
N ILE A 119 -4.78 5.30 17.49
CA ILE A 119 -3.67 6.25 17.48
C ILE A 119 -3.52 6.80 18.91
N PRO A 120 -2.49 6.34 19.67
CA PRO A 120 -2.20 6.90 20.99
C PRO A 120 -1.66 8.32 20.84
N CYS A 121 -2.19 9.24 21.65
CA CYS A 121 -1.73 10.63 21.72
C CYS A 121 -0.76 10.84 22.90
N TRP A 122 0.04 11.88 22.84
CA TRP A 122 0.99 12.22 23.90
C TRP A 122 0.30 12.68 25.21
N SER A 123 -0.93 13.18 25.11
CA SER A 123 -1.79 13.49 26.25
C SER A 123 -2.24 12.28 27.07
N GLY A 124 -2.04 11.06 26.54
CA GLY A 124 -2.60 9.83 27.07
C GLY A 124 -3.96 9.45 26.50
N GLU A 125 -4.58 10.33 25.70
CA GLU A 125 -5.79 10.02 24.95
C GLU A 125 -5.51 9.00 23.84
N VAL A 126 -6.55 8.29 23.41
CA VAL A 126 -6.45 7.34 22.28
C VAL A 126 -7.53 7.65 21.27
N LEU A 127 -7.15 8.09 20.08
CA LEU A 127 -8.08 8.25 18.98
C LEU A 127 -8.36 6.89 18.33
N SER A 128 -9.64 6.48 18.29
CA SER A 128 -10.11 5.31 17.53
C SER A 128 -10.51 5.74 16.14
N ALA A 129 -9.97 5.13 15.11
CA ALA A 129 -10.31 5.42 13.73
C ALA A 129 -10.72 4.13 13.00
N ALA A 130 -11.76 4.22 12.16
CA ALA A 130 -12.20 3.17 11.26
C ALA A 130 -12.20 3.69 9.82
N PHE A 131 -11.97 2.81 8.88
CA PHE A 131 -11.89 3.15 7.45
C PHE A 131 -12.58 2.09 6.60
N VAL A 132 -12.89 2.45 5.36
CA VAL A 132 -13.34 1.53 4.32
C VAL A 132 -12.42 1.69 3.11
N ILE A 133 -11.79 0.60 2.71
CA ILE A 133 -10.89 0.53 1.57
C ILE A 133 -11.41 -0.46 0.54
N ASP A 134 -11.41 -0.09 -0.74
CA ASP A 134 -11.71 -1.02 -1.82
C ASP A 134 -10.55 -1.99 -2.06
N CYS A 135 -10.88 -3.28 -2.18
CA CYS A 135 -9.86 -4.31 -2.35
C CYS A 135 -9.21 -4.33 -3.74
N HIS A 136 -9.79 -3.69 -4.74
CA HIS A 136 -9.24 -3.59 -6.10
C HIS A 136 -8.40 -2.32 -6.27
N ASP A 137 -9.00 -1.16 -6.12
CA ASP A 137 -8.38 0.13 -6.41
C ASP A 137 -7.60 0.75 -5.24
N ARG A 138 -7.70 0.15 -4.04
CA ARG A 138 -6.98 0.59 -2.83
C ARG A 138 -7.35 1.97 -2.34
N GLU A 139 -8.43 2.56 -2.81
CA GLU A 139 -8.93 3.83 -2.32
C GLU A 139 -9.57 3.67 -0.94
N VAL A 140 -9.19 4.53 0.00
CA VAL A 140 -9.90 4.71 1.25
C VAL A 140 -10.93 5.82 1.04
N PHE A 141 -12.17 5.44 0.80
CA PHE A 141 -13.22 6.36 0.37
C PHE A 141 -14.21 6.74 1.48
N ALA A 142 -14.12 6.09 2.64
CA ALA A 142 -14.87 6.47 3.82
C ALA A 142 -14.04 6.20 5.08
N TRP A 143 -14.19 7.07 6.07
CA TRP A 143 -13.58 6.90 7.37
C TRP A 143 -14.37 7.63 8.46
N THR A 144 -14.13 7.24 9.71
CA THR A 144 -14.63 7.90 10.91
C THR A 144 -13.60 7.79 12.01
N ALA A 145 -13.59 8.76 12.93
CA ALA A 145 -12.72 8.71 14.09
C ALA A 145 -13.36 9.37 15.31
N SER A 146 -12.97 8.94 16.51
CA SER A 146 -13.49 9.43 17.77
C SER A 146 -12.45 9.28 18.88
N PRO A 147 -12.40 10.21 19.86
CA PRO A 147 -11.59 10.06 21.07
C PRO A 147 -12.13 8.96 22.01
N ARG A 148 -13.29 8.40 21.74
CA ARG A 148 -13.85 7.24 22.43
C ARG A 148 -13.78 5.97 21.57
N PRO A 149 -13.86 4.79 22.17
CA PRO A 149 -13.97 3.55 21.40
C PRO A 149 -15.17 3.60 20.44
N LEU A 150 -14.96 3.17 19.21
CA LEU A 150 -16.01 3.11 18.19
C LEU A 150 -17.01 1.99 18.51
N THR A 151 -18.28 2.30 18.34
CA THR A 151 -19.42 1.41 18.59
C THR A 151 -20.00 0.84 17.29
N GLY A 152 -20.92 -0.11 17.39
CA GLY A 152 -21.66 -0.59 16.22
C GLY A 152 -22.46 0.51 15.50
N ALA A 153 -22.94 1.55 16.23
CA ALA A 153 -23.59 2.70 15.61
C ALA A 153 -22.62 3.51 14.73
N ASP A 154 -21.39 3.69 15.18
CA ASP A 154 -20.37 4.39 14.39
C ASP A 154 -20.02 3.60 13.12
N ILE A 155 -19.99 2.27 13.20
CA ILE A 155 -19.75 1.41 12.02
C ILE A 155 -20.92 1.45 11.04
N ARG A 156 -22.19 1.49 11.51
CA ARG A 156 -23.34 1.68 10.62
C ARG A 156 -23.27 3.03 9.90
N THR A 157 -22.98 4.11 10.61
CA THR A 157 -22.73 5.42 9.99
C THR A 157 -21.58 5.38 8.99
N LEU A 158 -20.54 4.59 9.26
CA LEU A 158 -19.43 4.41 8.31
C LEU A 158 -19.87 3.66 7.04
N MET A 159 -20.80 2.69 7.16
CA MET A 159 -21.39 2.01 5.99
C MET A 159 -22.18 2.99 5.12
N ASP A 160 -22.98 3.89 5.73
CA ASP A 160 -23.69 4.96 4.99
C ASP A 160 -22.72 5.88 4.25
N LYS A 161 -21.69 6.36 4.95
CA LYS A 161 -20.64 7.18 4.34
C LYS A 161 -19.97 6.47 3.15
N ALA A 162 -19.72 5.17 3.27
CA ALA A 162 -19.13 4.37 2.21
C ALA A 162 -20.06 4.25 1.00
N LEU A 163 -21.33 3.98 1.24
CA LEU A 163 -22.37 3.92 0.20
C LEU A 163 -22.47 5.26 -0.55
N TRP A 164 -22.57 6.35 0.19
CA TRP A 164 -22.71 7.69 -0.39
C TRP A 164 -21.46 8.17 -1.15
N ALA A 165 -20.29 7.88 -0.62
CA ALA A 165 -19.03 8.22 -1.29
C ALA A 165 -18.86 7.52 -2.65
N ARG A 166 -19.41 6.31 -2.80
CA ARG A 166 -19.28 5.52 -4.03
C ARG A 166 -20.44 5.72 -5.01
N PHE A 167 -21.65 5.92 -4.52
CA PHE A 167 -22.86 5.88 -5.34
C PHE A 167 -23.74 7.14 -5.20
N GLY A 168 -23.37 8.07 -4.33
CA GLY A 168 -24.08 9.32 -4.09
C GLY A 168 -25.07 9.24 -2.91
N GLU A 169 -25.32 10.39 -2.30
CA GLU A 169 -26.09 10.51 -1.03
C GLU A 169 -27.56 10.09 -1.11
N ARG A 170 -28.12 9.95 -2.31
CA ARG A 170 -29.51 9.51 -2.50
C ARG A 170 -29.67 7.99 -2.56
N MET A 171 -28.56 7.25 -2.56
CA MET A 171 -28.61 5.81 -2.62
C MET A 171 -28.89 5.24 -1.23
N LEU A 172 -29.92 4.39 -1.14
CA LEU A 172 -30.29 3.67 0.07
C LEU A 172 -29.70 2.25 0.13
N LYS A 173 -29.28 1.74 -1.03
CA LYS A 173 -28.67 0.40 -1.17
C LYS A 173 -27.59 0.43 -2.24
N VAL A 174 -26.63 -0.49 -2.12
CA VAL A 174 -25.63 -0.70 -3.19
C VAL A 174 -26.33 -1.26 -4.45
N PRO A 175 -25.86 -0.89 -5.66
CA PRO A 175 -26.50 -1.32 -6.91
C PRO A 175 -26.35 -2.81 -7.23
N HIS A 176 -25.40 -3.48 -6.58
CA HIS A 176 -25.13 -4.92 -6.65
C HIS A 176 -24.54 -5.39 -5.32
N ALA A 177 -24.54 -6.69 -5.06
CA ALA A 177 -23.98 -7.23 -3.83
C ALA A 177 -22.48 -6.93 -3.72
N ILE A 178 -22.08 -6.28 -2.61
CA ILE A 178 -20.68 -5.95 -2.31
C ILE A 178 -20.30 -6.66 -1.02
N GLN A 179 -19.20 -7.38 -1.04
CA GLN A 179 -18.67 -8.04 0.14
C GLN A 179 -18.10 -7.00 1.11
N TRP A 180 -18.58 -6.99 2.35
CA TRP A 180 -18.06 -6.18 3.44
C TRP A 180 -17.20 -7.05 4.33
N LEU A 181 -15.87 -6.99 4.11
CA LEU A 181 -14.90 -7.77 4.86
C LEU A 181 -14.42 -6.98 6.09
N SER A 182 -14.57 -7.58 7.28
CA SER A 182 -14.05 -7.02 8.53
C SER A 182 -13.40 -8.10 9.40
N ASP A 183 -12.76 -7.68 10.48
CA ASP A 183 -12.36 -8.57 11.55
C ASP A 183 -13.59 -9.05 12.37
N ASN A 184 -13.34 -9.84 13.43
CA ASN A 184 -14.38 -10.31 14.34
C ASN A 184 -14.67 -9.33 15.51
N GLY A 185 -14.34 -8.05 15.35
CA GLY A 185 -14.60 -7.04 16.36
C GLY A 185 -16.10 -6.94 16.71
N PRO A 186 -16.46 -6.73 17.99
CA PRO A 186 -17.86 -6.71 18.44
C PRO A 186 -18.70 -5.65 17.73
N GLN A 187 -18.10 -4.53 17.30
CA GLN A 187 -18.77 -3.47 16.56
C GLN A 187 -19.21 -3.90 15.15
N TYR A 188 -18.54 -4.90 14.54
CA TYR A 188 -18.89 -5.47 13.24
C TYR A 188 -19.83 -6.67 13.36
N THR A 189 -19.63 -7.52 14.39
CA THR A 189 -20.38 -8.77 14.56
C THR A 189 -21.67 -8.60 15.33
N ALA A 190 -21.94 -7.43 15.92
CA ALA A 190 -23.22 -7.13 16.56
C ALA A 190 -24.38 -7.35 15.57
N THR A 191 -25.43 -8.04 16.03
CA THR A 191 -26.63 -8.36 15.22
C THR A 191 -27.17 -7.14 14.48
N ALA A 192 -27.26 -5.98 15.14
CA ALA A 192 -27.72 -4.74 14.53
C ALA A 192 -26.82 -4.25 13.39
N SER A 193 -25.50 -4.44 13.48
CA SER A 193 -24.57 -4.06 12.41
C SER A 193 -24.66 -5.01 11.22
N VAL A 194 -24.81 -6.31 11.48
CA VAL A 194 -24.97 -7.33 10.43
C VAL A 194 -26.29 -7.15 9.67
N LEU A 195 -27.40 -6.95 10.39
CA LEU A 195 -28.71 -6.68 9.77
C LEU A 195 -28.68 -5.41 8.93
N TYR A 196 -28.11 -4.35 9.46
CA TYR A 196 -27.98 -3.08 8.74
C TYR A 196 -27.15 -3.21 7.48
N ALA A 197 -26.04 -3.94 7.50
CA ALA A 197 -25.26 -4.21 6.30
C ALA A 197 -26.11 -4.91 5.21
N HIS A 198 -26.94 -5.90 5.60
CA HIS A 198 -27.85 -6.56 4.66
C HIS A 198 -28.93 -5.61 4.10
N GLU A 199 -29.46 -4.69 4.94
CA GLU A 199 -30.42 -3.66 4.50
C GLU A 199 -29.81 -2.77 3.41
N LEU A 200 -28.52 -2.44 3.52
CA LEU A 200 -27.78 -1.68 2.51
C LEU A 200 -27.40 -2.54 1.27
N GLY A 201 -27.68 -3.85 1.27
CA GLY A 201 -27.26 -4.79 0.21
C GLY A 201 -25.82 -5.24 0.28
N LEU A 202 -25.11 -4.92 1.38
CA LEU A 202 -23.78 -5.42 1.66
C LEU A 202 -23.85 -6.90 2.12
N VAL A 203 -22.80 -7.66 1.81
CA VAL A 203 -22.65 -9.06 2.24
C VAL A 203 -21.55 -9.11 3.30
N PRO A 204 -21.87 -9.12 4.60
CA PRO A 204 -20.88 -9.19 5.65
C PRO A 204 -20.07 -10.49 5.56
N ILE A 205 -18.75 -10.36 5.59
CA ILE A 205 -17.80 -11.47 5.64
C ILE A 205 -16.83 -11.18 6.76
N THR A 206 -16.73 -12.08 7.71
CA THR A 206 -15.73 -12.01 8.78
C THR A 206 -14.54 -12.91 8.46
N THR A 207 -13.38 -12.55 8.98
CA THR A 207 -12.20 -13.41 8.87
C THR A 207 -12.42 -14.69 9.69
N PRO A 208 -12.09 -15.88 9.16
CA PRO A 208 -12.16 -17.09 9.95
C PRO A 208 -11.32 -16.97 11.22
N SER A 209 -11.82 -17.53 12.33
CA SER A 209 -11.06 -17.60 13.59
C SER A 209 -9.68 -18.20 13.33
N TYR A 210 -8.63 -17.57 13.86
CA TYR A 210 -7.23 -17.96 13.67
C TYR A 210 -6.66 -17.82 12.23
N SER A 211 -7.32 -17.08 11.33
CA SER A 211 -6.80 -16.78 9.99
C SER A 211 -6.60 -15.27 9.78
N PRO A 212 -5.61 -14.64 10.43
CA PRO A 212 -5.35 -13.21 10.30
C PRO A 212 -5.03 -12.80 8.86
N GLN A 213 -4.65 -13.77 8.02
CA GLN A 213 -4.32 -13.54 6.60
C GLN A 213 -5.54 -13.13 5.75
N SER A 214 -6.76 -13.40 6.21
CA SER A 214 -7.98 -13.07 5.47
C SER A 214 -8.25 -11.56 5.41
N ASN A 215 -7.78 -10.76 6.39
CA ASN A 215 -7.83 -9.30 6.39
C ASN A 215 -6.46 -8.63 6.11
N GLY A 216 -5.57 -9.36 5.45
CA GLY A 216 -4.20 -8.90 5.20
C GLY A 216 -4.10 -7.56 4.44
N LEU A 217 -5.19 -7.14 3.76
CA LEU A 217 -5.25 -5.82 3.12
C LEU A 217 -5.39 -4.71 4.16
N ALA A 218 -6.37 -4.82 5.07
CA ALA A 218 -6.58 -3.82 6.11
C ALA A 218 -5.36 -3.73 7.04
N GLU A 219 -4.81 -4.88 7.45
CA GLU A 219 -3.58 -4.90 8.26
C GLU A 219 -2.40 -4.21 7.54
N ALA A 220 -2.20 -4.49 6.25
CA ALA A 220 -1.15 -3.87 5.45
C ALA A 220 -1.38 -2.37 5.28
N PHE A 221 -2.64 -1.95 5.12
CA PHE A 221 -3.02 -0.54 5.08
C PHE A 221 -2.70 0.13 6.41
N VAL A 222 -3.22 -0.36 7.55
CA VAL A 222 -2.99 0.23 8.88
C VAL A 222 -1.50 0.34 9.18
N LYS A 223 -0.72 -0.72 8.90
CA LYS A 223 0.74 -0.70 9.10
C LYS A 223 1.44 0.34 8.23
N THR A 224 0.99 0.51 6.98
CA THR A 224 1.54 1.52 6.06
C THR A 224 1.13 2.91 6.50
N PHE A 225 -0.14 3.11 6.84
CA PHE A 225 -0.70 4.38 7.27
C PHE A 225 -0.02 4.90 8.54
N LYS A 226 0.10 4.05 9.56
CA LYS A 226 0.82 4.41 10.79
C LYS A 226 2.26 4.82 10.51
N ARG A 227 3.01 4.02 9.77
CA ARG A 227 4.39 4.31 9.42
C ARG A 227 4.57 5.61 8.64
N ASP A 228 3.68 5.88 7.66
CA ASP A 228 3.89 6.94 6.68
C ASP A 228 3.28 8.28 7.12
N TYR A 229 2.26 8.26 8.00
CA TYR A 229 1.54 9.44 8.42
C TYR A 229 1.56 9.66 9.95
N VAL A 230 1.38 8.61 10.74
CA VAL A 230 1.25 8.74 12.20
C VAL A 230 2.61 8.84 12.90
N ASP A 231 3.56 7.94 12.57
CA ASP A 231 4.84 7.80 13.32
C ASP A 231 5.70 9.07 13.32
N GLY A 232 5.50 9.99 12.37
CA GLY A 232 6.26 11.25 12.25
C GLY A 232 5.42 12.51 12.44
N ALA A 233 4.15 12.39 12.88
CA ALA A 233 3.22 13.49 13.02
C ALA A 233 3.19 14.08 14.45
N GLU A 234 2.58 15.23 14.59
CA GLU A 234 2.24 15.80 15.89
C GLU A 234 1.03 15.07 16.47
N LEU A 235 1.22 14.37 17.59
CA LEU A 235 0.20 13.56 18.26
C LEU A 235 -0.12 14.14 19.65
N ARG A 236 -0.15 15.47 19.80
CA ARG A 236 -0.34 16.13 21.09
C ARG A 236 -1.57 15.64 21.83
N ASP A 237 -2.72 15.66 21.19
CA ASP A 237 -4.04 15.27 21.68
C ASP A 237 -4.92 14.71 20.55
N ALA A 238 -6.10 14.18 20.90
CA ALA A 238 -7.01 13.58 19.94
C ALA A 238 -7.54 14.60 18.90
N GLU A 239 -7.74 15.85 19.29
CA GLU A 239 -8.19 16.92 18.40
C GLU A 239 -7.13 17.26 17.35
N THR A 240 -5.87 17.39 17.77
CA THR A 240 -4.74 17.62 16.86
C THR A 240 -4.59 16.50 15.84
N VAL A 241 -4.76 15.25 16.26
CA VAL A 241 -4.72 14.09 15.34
C VAL A 241 -5.91 14.10 14.41
N LEU A 242 -7.12 14.34 14.92
CA LEU A 242 -8.35 14.37 14.14
C LEU A 242 -8.29 15.42 13.01
N ALA A 243 -7.73 16.60 13.30
CA ALA A 243 -7.54 17.66 12.31
C ALA A 243 -6.60 17.27 11.15
N GLN A 244 -5.67 16.35 11.37
CA GLN A 244 -4.71 15.88 10.37
C GLN A 244 -5.25 14.71 9.51
N LEU A 245 -6.21 13.93 10.03
CA LEU A 245 -6.66 12.69 9.41
C LEU A 245 -7.17 12.86 7.98
N SER A 246 -7.97 13.89 7.72
CA SER A 246 -8.49 14.14 6.37
C SER A 246 -7.35 14.31 5.37
N GLY A 247 -6.37 15.15 5.70
CA GLY A 247 -5.20 15.37 4.84
C GLY A 247 -4.35 14.11 4.64
N TRP A 248 -4.27 13.23 5.64
CA TRP A 248 -3.54 11.95 5.51
C TRP A 248 -4.26 10.98 4.58
N PHE A 249 -5.59 10.85 4.68
CA PHE A 249 -6.37 10.01 3.77
C PHE A 249 -6.36 10.55 2.34
N ASP A 250 -6.48 11.86 2.18
CA ASP A 250 -6.40 12.51 0.87
C ASP A 250 -5.04 12.28 0.21
N ASP A 251 -3.95 12.44 0.96
CA ASP A 251 -2.62 12.16 0.45
C ASP A 251 -2.40 10.67 0.12
N TYR A 252 -2.94 9.77 0.94
CA TYR A 252 -2.90 8.34 0.67
C TYR A 252 -3.59 8.00 -0.66
N ASN A 253 -4.74 8.60 -0.95
CA ASN A 253 -5.51 8.34 -2.16
C ASN A 253 -4.91 9.03 -3.40
N THR A 254 -4.47 10.29 -3.25
CA THR A 254 -4.09 11.13 -4.40
C THR A 254 -2.62 11.05 -4.76
N ARG A 255 -1.73 10.79 -3.79
CA ARG A 255 -0.28 10.93 -3.96
C ARG A 255 0.53 9.67 -3.65
N ALA A 256 0.13 8.87 -2.67
CA ALA A 256 0.93 7.73 -2.26
C ALA A 256 1.02 6.67 -3.36
N PRO A 257 2.24 6.21 -3.73
CA PRO A 257 2.38 5.19 -4.76
C PRO A 257 2.15 3.79 -4.19
N HIS A 258 1.22 3.05 -4.78
CA HIS A 258 0.85 1.68 -4.38
C HIS A 258 1.50 0.64 -5.30
N SER A 259 2.28 -0.27 -4.73
CA SER A 259 2.95 -1.32 -5.52
C SER A 259 1.97 -2.24 -6.23
N ALA A 260 0.81 -2.49 -5.64
CA ALA A 260 -0.26 -3.29 -6.24
C ALA A 260 -0.91 -2.61 -7.46
N LEU A 261 -0.83 -1.28 -7.54
CA LEU A 261 -1.38 -0.47 -8.63
C LEU A 261 -0.28 0.00 -9.61
N GLY A 262 0.83 -0.73 -9.70
CA GLY A 262 1.94 -0.35 -10.57
C GLY A 262 2.65 0.95 -10.16
N MET A 263 2.66 1.31 -8.89
CA MET A 263 3.18 2.56 -8.31
C MET A 263 2.33 3.80 -8.64
N ARG A 264 1.09 3.65 -9.05
CA ARG A 264 0.10 4.74 -9.13
C ARG A 264 -0.49 5.00 -7.75
N SER A 265 -1.08 6.18 -7.56
CA SER A 265 -2.03 6.43 -6.48
C SER A 265 -3.37 5.74 -6.79
N SER A 266 -4.26 5.66 -5.81
CA SER A 266 -5.59 5.09 -6.00
C SER A 266 -6.40 5.90 -7.02
N ASP A 267 -6.34 7.22 -6.92
CA ASP A 267 -7.04 8.13 -7.82
C ASP A 267 -6.54 8.05 -9.27
N GLU A 268 -5.21 8.02 -9.46
CA GLU A 268 -4.62 7.83 -10.80
C GLU A 268 -5.05 6.50 -11.41
N TYR A 269 -5.06 5.44 -10.61
CA TYR A 269 -5.46 4.12 -11.08
C TYR A 269 -6.94 4.10 -11.47
N ARG A 270 -7.84 4.68 -10.66
CA ARG A 270 -9.27 4.75 -10.96
C ARG A 270 -9.56 5.59 -12.21
N ALA A 271 -8.93 6.76 -12.34
CA ALA A 271 -9.09 7.62 -13.51
C ALA A 271 -8.71 6.89 -14.81
N GLU A 272 -7.61 6.11 -14.78
CA GLU A 272 -7.20 5.31 -15.93
C GLU A 272 -8.21 4.20 -16.24
N GLN A 273 -8.75 3.49 -15.24
CA GLN A 273 -9.77 2.45 -15.43
C GLN A 273 -11.06 3.02 -16.05
N LEU A 274 -11.50 4.19 -15.59
CA LEU A 274 -12.68 4.87 -16.15
C LEU A 274 -12.46 5.26 -17.62
N THR A 275 -11.29 5.76 -17.97
CA THR A 275 -10.95 6.10 -19.35
C THR A 275 -10.94 4.85 -20.24
N LEU A 276 -10.41 3.73 -19.77
CA LEU A 276 -10.39 2.47 -20.51
C LEU A 276 -11.80 1.86 -20.69
N SER A 277 -12.70 2.05 -19.72
CA SER A 277 -14.09 1.57 -19.82
C SER A 277 -14.95 2.41 -20.76
N SER A 278 -14.69 3.73 -20.86
CA SER A 278 -15.39 4.63 -21.78
C SER A 278 -14.93 4.50 -23.24
N SER A 279 -13.81 3.82 -23.49
CA SER A 279 -13.24 3.62 -24.83
C SER A 279 -13.64 2.27 -25.46
N ARG A 280 -14.48 1.49 -24.78
CA ARG A 280 -15.05 0.23 -25.25
C ARG A 280 -16.55 0.38 -25.53
#